data_c7b279ac26012520be5dc8c954410c1a
#
_entry.id   c7b279ac26012520be5dc8c954410c1a
#
_cell.length_a   1.000
_cell.length_b   1.000
_cell.length_c   1.000
_cell.angle_alpha   90.00
_cell.angle_beta   90.00
_cell.angle_gamma   90.00
#
_symmetry.space_group_name_H-M   'P 1'
#
loop_
_entity.id
_entity.type
_entity.pdbx_description
1 polymer ?
#
loop_
_entity_poly.entity_id
_entity_poly.type
_entity_poly.pdbx_seq_one_letter_code
_entity_poly.pdbx_strand_id
1 'polypeptide(L)'
;MPTPTPAPPAAPTPTEPPPATPTPALALVPPVLNPTLIAPIRPTLRGWVDLHTHPMAHLGFGGHLIVGGPDVGSLIPKITCDRQNQRAGSIADALPNSNPTHGGPGLFDNPCGDEIRKQIINQLQSQLGRDLPEKAVGWPTFEHYPAWDAVTHQVMYVDWLRRAVQYGELRVLVALAVNNKTLGDAVRGPGDPLPVEDKQSADLQINEIKQFVERHRDFMEIAYTPADLRRIVGEGKLAVVLGVELDAIGNFYLTRPRPSADVVRREIDRLWDLGVRYIFPVHVIDNAFGGSAIYQELFTVSNYREAGRYFEAQCAAPAQWVTRPWQPGLGLELWAAALVKLGTGLPSIPAPPGCPPGVGHVNPRGMTELGRVAMIHAMSKGMLIDVDHMSDRTLECALRLAEAVPGGYPLISGHTGVRSEGGRNVGENMRHPEQLRRIRDLGGIFGLGTEATTPEEFVSNYRIARTIMGTGRVAIGSDANGLVKLPRPPMRFYFRYDDRFPQPSTGRKTWDYHLDGVAHYGMFADFLRAVQAVDPEVHSSLMSSAEMFAQTWEKAFRVRDAVSGAPFPACP
;
A
#
# COMPACT_ATOMS: atom_id res chain seq x y z
N MET A 1 -46.32 -3.68 -91.04
CA MET A 1 -45.09 -4.34 -91.57
C MET A 1 -44.54 -3.47 -92.66
N PRO A 2 -43.37 -2.95 -92.56
CA PRO A 2 -42.46 -2.89 -93.68
C PRO A 2 -41.08 -3.42 -93.34
N THR A 3 -40.42 -4.01 -94.31
CA THR A 3 -39.19 -4.72 -94.45
C THR A 3 -37.93 -3.87 -94.28
N PRO A 4 -36.81 -4.47 -93.80
CA PRO A 4 -35.57 -3.74 -93.51
C PRO A 4 -34.70 -3.49 -94.74
N THR A 5 -34.04 -2.33 -94.80
CA THR A 5 -33.05 -1.89 -95.79
C THR A 5 -31.65 -2.41 -95.46
N PRO A 6 -30.81 -2.82 -96.43
CA PRO A 6 -29.48 -3.41 -96.20
C PRO A 6 -28.39 -2.39 -95.94
N ALA A 7 -27.36 -2.80 -95.19
CA ALA A 7 -26.21 -2.00 -94.78
C ALA A 7 -25.13 -1.88 -95.88
N PRO A 8 -24.34 -0.76 -95.89
CA PRO A 8 -23.28 -0.51 -96.89
C PRO A 8 -21.97 -1.28 -96.50
N PRO A 9 -21.08 -1.47 -97.52
CA PRO A 9 -19.88 -2.32 -97.38
C PRO A 9 -18.71 -1.68 -96.57
N ALA A 10 -17.91 -2.51 -95.96
CA ALA A 10 -16.75 -2.18 -95.11
C ALA A 10 -15.58 -1.57 -95.92
N ALA A 11 -14.90 -0.58 -95.33
CA ALA A 11 -13.66 0.03 -95.84
C ALA A 11 -12.41 -0.81 -95.45
N PRO A 12 -11.31 -0.74 -96.27
CA PRO A 12 -10.14 -1.61 -96.11
C PRO A 12 -9.27 -1.22 -94.83
N THR A 13 -8.71 -2.27 -94.22
CA THR A 13 -7.85 -2.18 -93.07
C THR A 13 -6.45 -1.64 -93.39
N PRO A 14 -5.86 -0.74 -92.60
CA PRO A 14 -4.46 -0.35 -92.77
C PRO A 14 -3.50 -1.40 -92.16
N THR A 15 -2.44 -1.66 -92.91
CA THR A 15 -1.34 -2.56 -92.57
C THR A 15 -0.51 -2.01 -91.37
N GLU A 16 -0.22 -2.87 -90.42
CA GLU A 16 0.55 -2.66 -89.20
C GLU A 16 2.07 -2.63 -89.49
N PRO A 17 2.83 -1.68 -88.89
CA PRO A 17 4.31 -1.70 -88.96
C PRO A 17 4.92 -2.76 -88.02
N PRO A 18 6.14 -3.23 -88.24
CA PRO A 18 6.74 -4.30 -87.49
C PRO A 18 7.12 -3.92 -86.06
N PRO A 19 7.14 -4.91 -85.10
CA PRO A 19 7.30 -4.61 -83.67
C PRO A 19 8.70 -4.13 -83.32
N ALA A 20 8.77 -3.06 -82.50
CA ALA A 20 9.98 -2.52 -81.90
C ALA A 20 10.44 -3.44 -80.76
N THR A 21 11.73 -3.73 -80.70
CA THR A 21 12.43 -4.52 -79.68
C THR A 21 12.28 -3.86 -78.29
N PRO A 22 11.87 -4.57 -77.24
CA PRO A 22 11.73 -3.97 -75.92
C PRO A 22 13.09 -3.70 -75.24
N THR A 23 13.31 -2.48 -74.87
CA THR A 23 14.36 -2.05 -73.91
C THR A 23 13.98 -2.55 -72.51
N PRO A 24 14.89 -3.14 -71.71
CA PRO A 24 14.54 -3.61 -70.39
C PRO A 24 14.23 -2.42 -69.48
N ALA A 25 12.98 -2.29 -69.05
CA ALA A 25 12.54 -1.37 -67.99
C ALA A 25 13.13 -1.83 -66.66
N LEU A 26 13.95 -0.96 -66.01
CA LEU A 26 14.31 -1.07 -64.61
C LEU A 26 13.03 -1.09 -63.78
N ALA A 27 12.67 -2.22 -63.20
CA ALA A 27 11.60 -2.37 -62.25
C ALA A 27 11.94 -1.53 -61.00
N LEU A 28 11.33 -0.40 -60.82
CA LEU A 28 11.23 0.29 -59.53
C LEU A 28 10.42 -0.60 -58.60
N VAL A 29 11.12 -1.35 -57.73
CA VAL A 29 10.51 -2.01 -56.58
C VAL A 29 9.99 -0.88 -55.66
N PRO A 30 8.69 -0.79 -55.40
CA PRO A 30 8.18 0.16 -54.44
C PRO A 30 8.82 -0.14 -53.06
N PRO A 31 9.22 0.88 -52.29
CA PRO A 31 9.73 0.63 -50.95
C PRO A 31 8.63 -0.11 -50.18
N VAL A 32 8.96 -1.31 -49.70
CA VAL A 32 8.15 -2.00 -48.70
C VAL A 32 8.18 -1.09 -47.47
N LEU A 33 7.15 -0.28 -47.34
CA LEU A 33 6.85 0.39 -46.06
C LEU A 33 6.60 -0.75 -45.07
N ASN A 34 7.63 -1.10 -44.30
CA ASN A 34 7.42 -1.82 -43.05
C ASN A 34 6.25 -1.12 -42.37
N PRO A 35 5.14 -1.77 -42.05
CA PRO A 35 4.17 -1.19 -41.15
C PRO A 35 4.90 -1.04 -39.84
N THR A 36 5.41 0.15 -39.58
CA THR A 36 5.78 0.57 -38.25
C THR A 36 4.52 0.29 -37.46
N LEU A 37 4.55 -0.74 -36.61
CA LEU A 37 3.52 -1.01 -35.62
C LEU A 37 3.43 0.26 -34.79
N ILE A 38 2.57 1.18 -35.19
CA ILE A 38 2.15 2.29 -34.34
C ILE A 38 1.47 1.58 -33.18
N ALA A 39 2.23 1.40 -32.09
CA ALA A 39 1.66 0.88 -30.86
C ALA A 39 0.41 1.72 -30.59
N PRO A 40 -0.75 1.11 -30.34
CA PRO A 40 -1.97 1.87 -30.11
C PRO A 40 -1.66 2.92 -29.04
N ILE A 41 -1.98 4.19 -29.35
CA ILE A 41 -1.83 5.30 -28.41
C ILE A 41 -2.73 4.94 -27.22
N ARG A 42 -2.12 4.44 -26.15
CA ARG A 42 -2.85 4.13 -24.92
C ARG A 42 -3.18 5.46 -24.25
N PRO A 43 -4.44 5.72 -23.91
CA PRO A 43 -4.79 6.94 -23.20
C PRO A 43 -4.02 7.00 -21.87
N THR A 44 -3.43 8.16 -21.60
CA THR A 44 -2.75 8.43 -20.33
C THR A 44 -3.78 8.45 -19.21
N LEU A 45 -3.54 7.68 -18.16
CA LEU A 45 -4.41 7.66 -16.99
C LEU A 45 -4.25 8.96 -16.20
N ARG A 46 -5.35 9.52 -15.73
CA ARG A 46 -5.38 10.66 -14.84
C ARG A 46 -5.99 10.27 -13.50
N GLY A 47 -5.45 10.81 -12.42
CA GLY A 47 -5.85 10.59 -11.05
C GLY A 47 -4.67 10.11 -10.20
N TRP A 48 -4.91 9.96 -8.91
CA TRP A 48 -3.87 9.54 -7.98
C TRP A 48 -4.04 8.08 -7.55
N VAL A 49 -2.95 7.54 -7.07
CA VAL A 49 -2.89 6.21 -6.45
C VAL A 49 -2.57 6.34 -4.97
N ASP A 50 -3.26 5.56 -4.14
CA ASP A 50 -2.82 5.26 -2.80
C ASP A 50 -2.11 3.90 -2.80
N LEU A 51 -0.82 3.93 -2.52
CA LEU A 51 0.03 2.75 -2.56
C LEU A 51 -0.09 1.88 -1.31
N HIS A 52 -0.80 2.36 -0.27
CA HIS A 52 -0.79 1.69 1.02
C HIS A 52 -2.07 1.95 1.82
N THR A 53 -2.96 0.96 1.86
CA THR A 53 -4.21 1.03 2.64
C THR A 53 -4.63 -0.35 3.16
N HIS A 54 -5.42 -0.36 4.25
CA HIS A 54 -5.85 -1.59 4.94
C HIS A 54 -7.37 -1.65 5.13
N PRO A 55 -8.17 -1.82 4.06
CA PRO A 55 -9.63 -1.77 4.18
C PRO A 55 -10.21 -2.85 5.09
N MET A 56 -9.53 -3.99 5.24
CA MET A 56 -9.97 -5.12 6.06
C MET A 56 -9.15 -5.30 7.35
N ALA A 57 -8.42 -4.28 7.82
CA ALA A 57 -7.59 -4.39 9.02
C ALA A 57 -8.38 -4.73 10.30
N HIS A 58 -9.70 -4.50 10.32
CA HIS A 58 -10.58 -4.94 11.41
C HIS A 58 -10.63 -6.47 11.58
N LEU A 59 -10.21 -7.23 10.58
CA LEU A 59 -10.07 -8.70 10.63
C LEU A 59 -8.62 -9.13 10.96
N GLY A 60 -7.67 -8.22 10.86
CA GLY A 60 -6.30 -8.43 11.32
C GLY A 60 -6.20 -8.41 12.84
N PHE A 61 -5.02 -8.73 13.36
CA PHE A 61 -4.73 -8.64 14.79
C PHE A 61 -5.72 -9.42 15.68
N GLY A 62 -6.23 -10.56 15.20
CA GLY A 62 -7.24 -11.34 15.91
C GLY A 62 -8.65 -10.73 15.93
N GLY A 63 -8.89 -9.63 15.22
CA GLY A 63 -10.22 -9.02 15.06
C GLY A 63 -10.68 -8.11 16.19
N HIS A 64 -9.79 -7.70 17.12
CA HIS A 64 -10.17 -6.93 18.29
C HIS A 64 -9.44 -5.58 18.46
N LEU A 65 -8.64 -5.19 17.47
CA LEU A 65 -7.89 -3.95 17.54
C LEU A 65 -8.60 -2.78 16.84
N ILE A 66 -9.14 -3.03 15.65
CA ILE A 66 -9.85 -2.00 14.87
C ILE A 66 -11.35 -2.30 14.86
N VAL A 67 -12.15 -1.30 15.24
CA VAL A 67 -13.62 -1.38 15.31
C VAL A 67 -14.25 -0.98 13.99
N GLY A 68 -15.22 -1.77 13.54
CA GLY A 68 -16.03 -1.50 12.36
C GLY A 68 -15.53 -2.15 11.08
N GLY A 69 -16.46 -2.39 10.17
CA GLY A 69 -16.20 -2.96 8.84
C GLY A 69 -16.41 -1.94 7.72
N PRO A 70 -15.89 -2.20 6.51
CA PRO A 70 -15.93 -1.25 5.41
C PRO A 70 -17.28 -1.14 4.71
N ASP A 71 -18.22 -2.07 4.94
CA ASP A 71 -19.57 -2.01 4.36
C ASP A 71 -20.58 -2.91 5.09
N VAL A 72 -21.82 -2.75 4.73
CA VAL A 72 -22.88 -3.73 5.03
C VAL A 72 -22.62 -5.00 4.21
N GLY A 73 -22.56 -6.15 4.88
CA GLY A 73 -22.17 -7.43 4.29
C GLY A 73 -20.74 -7.86 4.60
N SER A 74 -19.86 -6.98 5.05
CA SER A 74 -18.54 -7.38 5.56
C SER A 74 -18.65 -8.28 6.78
N LEU A 75 -17.73 -9.24 6.86
CA LEU A 75 -17.51 -10.00 8.09
C LEU A 75 -16.99 -9.04 9.16
N ILE A 76 -17.64 -9.06 10.31
CA ILE A 76 -17.20 -8.31 11.48
C ILE A 76 -17.01 -9.27 12.65
N PRO A 77 -15.96 -9.09 13.44
CA PRO A 77 -15.83 -9.82 14.70
C PRO A 77 -16.97 -9.43 15.63
N LYS A 78 -17.69 -10.41 16.16
CA LYS A 78 -18.74 -10.13 17.14
C LYS A 78 -18.12 -9.75 18.47
N ILE A 79 -18.36 -8.52 18.88
CA ILE A 79 -17.79 -7.91 20.08
C ILE A 79 -18.74 -8.11 21.28
N THR A 80 -19.39 -9.25 21.33
CA THR A 80 -20.27 -9.67 22.43
C THR A 80 -19.70 -10.91 23.13
N CYS A 81 -20.23 -11.26 24.31
CA CYS A 81 -19.71 -12.38 25.11
C CYS A 81 -19.77 -13.74 24.41
N ASP A 82 -20.66 -13.92 23.48
CA ASP A 82 -20.79 -15.14 22.66
C ASP A 82 -19.78 -15.21 21.49
N ARG A 83 -19.10 -14.10 21.19
CA ARG A 83 -17.95 -14.02 20.27
C ARG A 83 -18.13 -14.74 18.94
N GLN A 84 -19.33 -14.70 18.38
CA GLN A 84 -19.58 -15.24 17.06
C GLN A 84 -19.41 -14.14 16.02
N ASN A 85 -18.57 -14.41 15.02
CA ASN A 85 -18.45 -13.54 13.86
C ASN A 85 -19.76 -13.54 13.07
N GLN A 86 -20.11 -12.38 12.52
CA GLN A 86 -21.32 -12.23 11.72
C GLN A 86 -21.09 -11.28 10.55
N ARG A 87 -21.97 -11.34 9.56
CA ARG A 87 -22.02 -10.32 8.52
C ARG A 87 -22.74 -9.08 9.04
N ALA A 88 -22.20 -7.89 8.75
CA ALA A 88 -22.89 -6.64 9.04
C ALA A 88 -24.23 -6.60 8.28
N GLY A 89 -25.35 -6.57 9.00
CA GLY A 89 -26.69 -6.51 8.41
C GLY A 89 -27.19 -5.07 8.21
N SER A 90 -26.49 -4.11 8.79
CA SER A 90 -26.82 -2.68 8.75
C SER A 90 -25.57 -1.81 8.84
N ILE A 91 -25.74 -0.51 8.58
CA ILE A 91 -24.64 0.46 8.80
C ILE A 91 -24.27 0.51 10.29
N ALA A 92 -25.22 0.38 11.19
CA ALA A 92 -24.95 0.34 12.63
C ALA A 92 -24.11 -0.88 13.05
N ASP A 93 -24.22 -2.01 12.35
CA ASP A 93 -23.34 -3.16 12.57
C ASP A 93 -21.95 -2.93 11.98
N ALA A 94 -21.88 -2.30 10.80
CA ALA A 94 -20.62 -2.00 10.14
C ALA A 94 -19.81 -0.88 10.84
N LEU A 95 -20.50 0.13 11.38
CA LEU A 95 -19.90 1.28 12.07
C LEU A 95 -20.50 1.41 13.48
N PRO A 96 -20.21 0.45 14.39
CA PRO A 96 -20.79 0.41 15.72
C PRO A 96 -20.10 1.36 16.70
N ASN A 97 -20.67 1.47 17.89
CA ASN A 97 -19.98 2.07 19.02
C ASN A 97 -18.72 1.26 19.38
N SER A 98 -17.65 1.93 19.76
CA SER A 98 -16.39 1.26 20.10
C SER A 98 -16.30 0.73 21.54
N ASN A 99 -17.23 1.10 22.41
CA ASN A 99 -17.23 0.70 23.83
C ASN A 99 -17.00 -0.80 24.07
N PRO A 100 -17.69 -1.71 23.35
CA PRO A 100 -17.51 -3.12 23.59
C PRO A 100 -16.09 -3.62 23.29
N THR A 101 -15.37 -2.94 22.40
CA THR A 101 -14.01 -3.32 22.00
C THR A 101 -12.95 -2.65 22.86
N HIS A 102 -13.06 -1.34 23.04
CA HIS A 102 -12.01 -0.53 23.67
C HIS A 102 -12.25 -0.30 25.17
N GLY A 103 -13.42 -0.66 25.65
CA GLY A 103 -13.75 -0.54 27.05
C GLY A 103 -14.33 0.80 27.49
N GLY A 104 -14.58 1.75 26.60
CA GLY A 104 -15.21 3.04 26.94
C GLY A 104 -14.65 3.71 28.20
N PRO A 105 -15.23 4.81 28.68
CA PRO A 105 -14.76 5.50 29.89
C PRO A 105 -14.93 4.69 31.17
N GLY A 106 -15.64 3.58 31.15
CA GLY A 106 -15.83 2.70 32.28
C GLY A 106 -15.37 1.28 32.00
N LEU A 107 -14.55 0.73 32.89
CA LEU A 107 -14.19 -0.69 32.92
C LEU A 107 -15.44 -1.62 32.97
N PHE A 108 -16.59 -1.05 33.28
CA PHE A 108 -17.87 -1.74 33.44
C PHE A 108 -18.71 -1.83 32.16
N ASP A 109 -18.38 -1.06 31.11
CA ASP A 109 -19.17 -0.99 29.88
C ASP A 109 -18.97 -2.19 28.94
N ASN A 110 -17.98 -3.02 29.22
CA ASN A 110 -17.74 -4.26 28.50
C ASN A 110 -17.69 -5.47 29.43
N PRO A 111 -18.82 -6.13 29.71
CA PRO A 111 -18.88 -7.26 30.62
C PRO A 111 -18.07 -8.47 30.16
N CYS A 112 -17.72 -8.54 28.88
CA CYS A 112 -16.92 -9.62 28.29
C CYS A 112 -15.44 -9.24 28.16
N GLY A 113 -15.09 -8.00 28.46
CA GLY A 113 -13.75 -7.46 28.30
C GLY A 113 -12.80 -7.94 29.39
N ASP A 114 -11.61 -8.28 28.94
CA ASP A 114 -10.48 -8.47 29.82
C ASP A 114 -9.89 -7.09 30.18
N GLU A 115 -9.74 -6.81 31.47
CA GLU A 115 -9.25 -5.52 31.99
C GLU A 115 -7.88 -5.14 31.43
N ILE A 116 -6.98 -6.12 31.30
CA ILE A 116 -5.64 -5.87 30.76
C ILE A 116 -5.71 -5.56 29.26
N ARG A 117 -6.56 -6.27 28.50
CA ARG A 117 -6.79 -5.96 27.09
C ARG A 117 -7.32 -4.54 26.90
N LYS A 118 -8.29 -4.10 27.71
CA LYS A 118 -8.80 -2.74 27.69
C LYS A 118 -7.70 -1.71 27.93
N GLN A 119 -6.86 -1.93 28.94
CA GLN A 119 -5.73 -1.05 29.23
C GLN A 119 -4.74 -0.98 28.07
N ILE A 120 -4.44 -2.10 27.41
CA ILE A 120 -3.56 -2.14 26.25
C ILE A 120 -4.15 -1.32 25.09
N ILE A 121 -5.42 -1.54 24.75
CA ILE A 121 -6.08 -0.84 23.65
C ILE A 121 -6.19 0.66 23.96
N ASN A 122 -6.57 1.01 25.18
CA ASN A 122 -6.63 2.40 25.61
C ASN A 122 -5.25 3.09 25.55
N GLN A 123 -4.20 2.37 25.96
CA GLN A 123 -2.84 2.89 25.89
C GLN A 123 -2.36 3.05 24.44
N LEU A 124 -2.64 2.08 23.57
CA LEU A 124 -2.39 2.20 22.14
C LEU A 124 -3.07 3.43 21.56
N GLN A 125 -4.33 3.63 21.88
CA GLN A 125 -5.08 4.75 21.36
C GLN A 125 -4.58 6.09 21.93
N SER A 126 -4.20 6.14 23.20
CA SER A 126 -3.60 7.35 23.80
C SER A 126 -2.24 7.68 23.19
N GLN A 127 -1.43 6.68 22.85
CA GLN A 127 -0.11 6.88 22.22
C GLN A 127 -0.19 7.18 20.72
N LEU A 128 -1.09 6.52 20.02
CA LEU A 128 -1.21 6.58 18.56
C LEU A 128 -2.34 7.50 18.08
N GLY A 129 -3.32 7.83 18.93
CA GLY A 129 -4.49 8.63 18.59
C GLY A 129 -4.95 9.54 19.71
N ARG A 130 -6.25 9.54 19.96
CA ARG A 130 -6.86 10.36 21.01
C ARG A 130 -6.60 9.81 22.40
N ASP A 131 -6.44 10.73 23.36
CA ASP A 131 -6.58 10.36 24.76
C ASP A 131 -8.03 9.97 25.03
N LEU A 132 -8.24 8.69 25.38
CA LEU A 132 -9.52 8.27 25.94
C LEU A 132 -9.48 8.36 27.45
N PRO A 133 -10.58 8.82 28.03
CA PRO A 133 -11.71 7.93 28.30
C PRO A 133 -13.03 8.27 27.60
N GLU A 134 -13.01 8.88 26.46
CA GLU A 134 -14.25 9.26 25.81
C GLU A 134 -14.89 8.13 25.01
N LYS A 135 -16.21 8.07 25.13
CA LYS A 135 -17.05 7.08 24.46
C LYS A 135 -17.10 7.37 22.97
N ALA A 136 -16.52 6.53 22.13
CA ALA A 136 -16.68 6.67 20.70
C ALA A 136 -18.01 6.08 20.25
N VAL A 137 -18.89 6.94 19.76
CA VAL A 137 -20.23 6.60 19.28
C VAL A 137 -20.21 6.50 17.76
N GLY A 138 -20.63 5.36 17.23
CA GLY A 138 -20.75 5.12 15.80
C GLY A 138 -22.04 5.65 15.18
N TRP A 139 -22.56 4.91 14.21
CA TRP A 139 -23.79 5.25 13.50
C TRP A 139 -24.99 5.43 14.47
N PRO A 140 -25.86 6.41 14.27
CA PRO A 140 -25.82 7.46 13.25
C PRO A 140 -25.19 8.78 13.71
N THR A 141 -24.73 8.86 14.96
CA THR A 141 -24.35 10.14 15.61
C THR A 141 -22.89 10.50 15.42
N PHE A 142 -21.98 9.52 15.47
CA PHE A 142 -20.53 9.68 15.32
C PHE A 142 -19.92 10.73 16.25
N GLU A 143 -19.71 10.36 17.51
CA GLU A 143 -18.96 11.16 18.48
C GLU A 143 -17.55 10.58 18.65
N HIS A 144 -16.50 11.41 18.61
CA HIS A 144 -15.08 11.05 18.74
C HIS A 144 -14.54 10.06 17.68
N TYR A 145 -15.35 9.67 16.73
CA TYR A 145 -15.04 8.70 15.66
C TYR A 145 -16.02 8.90 14.48
N PRO A 146 -15.59 8.78 13.21
CA PRO A 146 -14.19 8.82 12.80
C PRO A 146 -13.55 10.18 13.07
N ALA A 147 -12.23 10.16 13.33
CA ALA A 147 -11.42 11.35 13.51
C ALA A 147 -10.00 11.07 12.97
N TRP A 148 -9.29 12.11 12.54
CA TRP A 148 -7.97 11.98 11.94
C TRP A 148 -6.94 11.28 12.84
N ASP A 149 -7.13 11.31 14.14
CA ASP A 149 -6.27 10.72 15.17
C ASP A 149 -6.90 9.51 15.90
N ALA A 150 -8.03 9.02 15.43
CA ALA A 150 -8.70 7.83 15.98
C ALA A 150 -8.26 6.56 15.25
N VAL A 151 -7.05 6.09 15.53
CA VAL A 151 -6.33 5.05 14.76
C VAL A 151 -6.88 3.62 14.89
N THR A 152 -7.74 3.35 15.88
CA THR A 152 -8.31 2.02 16.12
C THR A 152 -9.76 1.88 15.63
N HIS A 153 -10.17 2.73 14.69
CA HIS A 153 -11.51 2.72 14.10
C HIS A 153 -11.45 2.68 12.59
N GLN A 154 -12.44 1.98 11.99
CA GLN A 154 -12.61 1.91 10.54
C GLN A 154 -12.81 3.30 9.94
N VAL A 155 -11.92 3.73 9.05
CA VAL A 155 -12.00 5.01 8.35
C VAL A 155 -12.23 4.85 6.84
N MET A 156 -12.34 3.60 6.33
CA MET A 156 -12.48 3.29 4.91
C MET A 156 -13.86 2.69 4.57
N TYR A 157 -14.94 3.21 5.17
CA TYR A 157 -16.30 2.78 4.81
C TYR A 157 -16.59 3.08 3.33
N VAL A 158 -17.36 2.25 2.68
CA VAL A 158 -17.57 2.27 1.22
C VAL A 158 -18.03 3.62 0.66
N ASP A 159 -18.92 4.34 1.36
CA ASP A 159 -19.39 5.65 0.91
C ASP A 159 -18.25 6.69 0.98
N TRP A 160 -17.34 6.55 1.92
CA TRP A 160 -16.16 7.39 2.03
C TRP A 160 -15.17 7.10 0.91
N LEU A 161 -14.96 5.82 0.55
CA LEU A 161 -14.17 5.45 -0.62
C LEU A 161 -14.79 6.01 -1.92
N ARG A 162 -16.12 5.88 -2.07
CA ARG A 162 -16.86 6.42 -3.21
C ARG A 162 -16.65 7.95 -3.33
N ARG A 163 -16.66 8.66 -2.20
CA ARG A 163 -16.39 10.10 -2.19
C ARG A 163 -14.96 10.43 -2.63
N ALA A 164 -13.95 9.66 -2.22
CA ALA A 164 -12.57 9.85 -2.65
C ALA A 164 -12.41 9.63 -4.18
N VAL A 165 -13.14 8.66 -4.74
CA VAL A 165 -13.19 8.43 -6.20
C VAL A 165 -13.89 9.57 -6.94
N GLN A 166 -15.05 10.02 -6.45
CA GLN A 166 -15.91 10.98 -7.12
C GLN A 166 -15.36 12.41 -7.06
N TYR A 167 -14.88 12.84 -5.92
CA TYR A 167 -14.45 14.21 -5.67
C TYR A 167 -12.94 14.38 -5.54
N GLY A 168 -12.20 13.29 -5.28
CA GLY A 168 -10.76 13.30 -5.11
C GLY A 168 -9.95 12.74 -6.28
N GLU A 169 -10.61 12.21 -7.31
CA GLU A 169 -9.95 11.54 -8.45
C GLU A 169 -9.05 10.35 -8.03
N LEU A 170 -9.39 9.64 -6.95
CA LEU A 170 -8.73 8.36 -6.61
C LEU A 170 -8.99 7.35 -7.74
N ARG A 171 -7.95 6.72 -8.27
CA ARG A 171 -8.08 5.78 -9.40
C ARG A 171 -7.46 4.42 -9.13
N VAL A 172 -6.49 4.34 -8.24
CA VAL A 172 -5.86 3.08 -7.86
C VAL A 172 -5.74 3.02 -6.35
N LEU A 173 -6.13 1.89 -5.77
CA LEU A 173 -6.04 1.59 -4.36
C LEU A 173 -5.25 0.28 -4.18
N VAL A 174 -4.11 0.34 -3.52
CA VAL A 174 -3.43 -0.88 -3.06
C VAL A 174 -4.05 -1.28 -1.73
N ALA A 175 -4.80 -2.38 -1.75
CA ALA A 175 -5.51 -2.92 -0.61
C ALA A 175 -4.71 -4.08 0.01
N LEU A 176 -4.11 -3.82 1.16
CA LEU A 176 -3.20 -4.73 1.84
C LEU A 176 -3.93 -5.47 2.97
N ALA A 177 -3.74 -6.77 3.02
CA ALA A 177 -3.96 -7.52 4.25
C ALA A 177 -2.79 -7.25 5.20
N VAL A 178 -3.08 -6.86 6.43
CA VAL A 178 -2.07 -6.52 7.44
C VAL A 178 -2.25 -7.36 8.69
N ASN A 179 -1.14 -7.77 9.30
CA ASN A 179 -1.17 -8.44 10.59
C ASN A 179 0.15 -8.27 11.35
N ASN A 180 0.05 -8.20 12.68
CA ASN A 180 1.14 -8.38 13.62
C ASN A 180 0.68 -9.41 14.67
N LYS A 181 1.28 -10.59 14.63
CA LYS A 181 0.87 -11.70 15.49
C LYS A 181 1.00 -11.37 16.97
N THR A 182 2.09 -10.74 17.37
CA THR A 182 2.32 -10.34 18.78
C THR A 182 1.24 -9.39 19.27
N LEU A 183 0.85 -8.41 18.47
CA LEU A 183 -0.21 -7.48 18.79
C LEU A 183 -1.56 -8.20 18.86
N GLY A 184 -1.85 -9.07 17.90
CA GLY A 184 -3.05 -9.89 17.88
C GLY A 184 -3.16 -10.77 19.13
N ASP A 185 -2.07 -11.45 19.53
CA ASP A 185 -2.01 -12.25 20.76
C ASP A 185 -2.22 -11.39 22.03
N ALA A 186 -1.75 -10.14 22.01
CA ALA A 186 -1.90 -9.23 23.15
C ALA A 186 -3.35 -8.74 23.33
N VAL A 187 -4.08 -8.49 22.25
CA VAL A 187 -5.44 -7.91 22.31
C VAL A 187 -6.56 -8.95 22.27
N ARG A 188 -6.30 -10.17 21.79
CA ARG A 188 -7.32 -11.21 21.75
C ARG A 188 -7.62 -11.78 23.14
N GLY A 189 -8.88 -12.15 23.34
CA GLY A 189 -9.33 -12.88 24.53
C GLY A 189 -9.37 -14.39 24.32
N PRO A 190 -9.63 -15.17 25.38
CA PRO A 190 -9.84 -16.62 25.27
C PRO A 190 -10.99 -16.96 24.32
N GLY A 191 -10.76 -17.91 23.40
CA GLY A 191 -11.78 -18.42 22.49
C GLY A 191 -12.12 -17.48 21.31
N ASP A 192 -11.28 -16.50 21.01
CA ASP A 192 -11.45 -15.66 19.82
C ASP A 192 -11.34 -16.50 18.53
N PRO A 193 -12.33 -16.39 17.64
CA PRO A 193 -12.40 -17.25 16.46
C PRO A 193 -11.54 -16.76 15.28
N LEU A 194 -11.01 -15.52 15.30
CA LEU A 194 -10.21 -14.99 14.20
C LEU A 194 -8.73 -15.33 14.34
N PRO A 195 -8.06 -15.62 13.22
CA PRO A 195 -6.66 -16.00 13.24
C PRO A 195 -5.75 -14.83 13.60
N VAL A 196 -4.70 -15.13 14.38
CA VAL A 196 -3.59 -14.20 14.67
C VAL A 196 -2.33 -14.53 13.88
N GLU A 197 -2.27 -15.70 13.28
CA GLU A 197 -1.15 -16.11 12.42
C GLU A 197 -1.23 -15.38 11.07
N ASP A 198 -0.11 -14.86 10.60
CA ASP A 198 -0.05 -13.98 9.43
C ASP A 198 -0.68 -14.57 8.17
N LYS A 199 -0.34 -15.82 7.87
CA LYS A 199 -0.87 -16.51 6.69
C LYS A 199 -2.40 -16.63 6.72
N GLN A 200 -2.95 -17.08 7.84
CA GLN A 200 -4.38 -17.31 7.99
C GLN A 200 -5.15 -15.98 8.06
N SER A 201 -4.57 -14.98 8.71
CA SER A 201 -5.14 -13.63 8.77
C SER A 201 -5.17 -12.99 7.38
N ALA A 202 -4.08 -13.11 6.61
CA ALA A 202 -4.02 -12.60 5.24
C ALA A 202 -5.04 -13.29 4.33
N ASP A 203 -5.17 -14.63 4.40
CA ASP A 203 -6.14 -15.37 3.59
C ASP A 203 -7.57 -14.90 3.86
N LEU A 204 -7.92 -14.69 5.13
CA LEU A 204 -9.22 -14.15 5.52
C LEU A 204 -9.44 -12.75 4.93
N GLN A 205 -8.50 -11.84 5.16
CA GLN A 205 -8.61 -10.45 4.70
C GLN A 205 -8.67 -10.34 3.17
N ILE A 206 -7.81 -11.06 2.44
CA ILE A 206 -7.82 -11.05 0.96
C ILE A 206 -9.16 -11.57 0.41
N ASN A 207 -9.71 -12.63 0.99
CA ASN A 207 -11.01 -13.14 0.58
C ASN A 207 -12.14 -12.14 0.89
N GLU A 208 -12.08 -11.43 2.01
CA GLU A 208 -13.07 -10.39 2.34
C GLU A 208 -12.91 -9.14 1.45
N ILE A 209 -11.68 -8.74 1.07
CA ILE A 209 -11.47 -7.66 0.08
C ILE A 209 -12.14 -8.04 -1.25
N LYS A 210 -11.98 -9.28 -1.72
CA LYS A 210 -12.64 -9.73 -2.97
C LYS A 210 -14.16 -9.64 -2.88
N GLN A 211 -14.75 -10.09 -1.79
CA GLN A 211 -16.19 -10.01 -1.57
C GLN A 211 -16.67 -8.56 -1.46
N PHE A 212 -15.91 -7.70 -0.80
CA PHE A 212 -16.19 -6.26 -0.70
C PHE A 212 -16.20 -5.60 -2.09
N VAL A 213 -15.17 -5.84 -2.91
CA VAL A 213 -15.09 -5.29 -4.26
C VAL A 213 -16.22 -5.82 -5.13
N GLU A 214 -16.58 -7.11 -5.03
CA GLU A 214 -17.69 -7.69 -5.79
C GLU A 214 -19.05 -7.08 -5.41
N ARG A 215 -19.29 -6.78 -4.13
CA ARG A 215 -20.51 -6.07 -3.70
C ARG A 215 -20.61 -4.66 -4.26
N HIS A 216 -19.49 -4.04 -4.60
CA HIS A 216 -19.40 -2.64 -5.06
C HIS A 216 -18.78 -2.49 -6.46
N ARG A 217 -18.96 -3.50 -7.32
CA ARG A 217 -18.45 -3.54 -8.70
C ARG A 217 -18.99 -2.45 -9.63
N ASP A 218 -19.96 -1.72 -9.17
CA ASP A 218 -20.49 -0.54 -9.85
C ASP A 218 -19.44 0.57 -9.97
N PHE A 219 -18.52 0.72 -8.99
CA PHE A 219 -17.49 1.76 -9.02
C PHE A 219 -16.06 1.27 -8.77
N MET A 220 -15.84 0.00 -8.41
CA MET A 220 -14.51 -0.56 -8.23
C MET A 220 -14.38 -1.99 -8.76
N GLU A 221 -13.16 -2.40 -9.10
CA GLU A 221 -12.86 -3.73 -9.62
C GLU A 221 -11.42 -4.12 -9.28
N ILE A 222 -11.14 -5.42 -9.08
CA ILE A 222 -9.79 -5.92 -8.82
C ILE A 222 -8.99 -5.96 -10.12
N ALA A 223 -7.82 -5.35 -10.13
CA ALA A 223 -6.85 -5.47 -11.20
C ALA A 223 -5.86 -6.60 -10.88
N TYR A 224 -5.83 -7.64 -11.71
CA TYR A 224 -4.89 -8.75 -11.61
C TYR A 224 -3.68 -8.58 -12.54
N THR A 225 -3.78 -7.68 -13.51
CA THR A 225 -2.73 -7.35 -14.48
C THR A 225 -2.67 -5.85 -14.75
N PRO A 226 -1.56 -5.33 -15.31
CA PRO A 226 -1.50 -3.93 -15.75
C PRO A 226 -2.57 -3.58 -16.80
N ALA A 227 -2.98 -4.54 -17.61
CA ALA A 227 -4.04 -4.35 -18.61
C ALA A 227 -5.41 -4.17 -17.95
N ASP A 228 -5.72 -4.95 -16.90
CA ASP A 228 -6.93 -4.77 -16.11
C ASP A 228 -6.95 -3.38 -15.47
N LEU A 229 -5.84 -2.96 -14.86
CA LEU A 229 -5.74 -1.64 -14.24
C LEU A 229 -6.07 -0.52 -15.26
N ARG A 230 -5.48 -0.56 -16.45
CA ARG A 230 -5.77 0.44 -17.48
C ARG A 230 -7.22 0.41 -17.93
N ARG A 231 -7.80 -0.78 -18.11
CA ARG A 231 -9.21 -0.93 -18.50
C ARG A 231 -10.13 -0.36 -17.40
N ILE A 232 -9.94 -0.77 -16.16
CA ILE A 232 -10.79 -0.38 -15.03
C ILE A 232 -10.76 1.15 -14.84
N VAL A 233 -9.56 1.74 -14.83
CA VAL A 233 -9.42 3.21 -14.71
C VAL A 233 -9.98 3.91 -15.94
N GLY A 234 -9.78 3.35 -17.15
CA GLY A 234 -10.36 3.86 -18.39
C GLY A 234 -11.90 3.86 -18.40
N GLU A 235 -12.52 2.93 -17.68
CA GLU A 235 -13.98 2.87 -17.45
C GLU A 235 -14.46 3.84 -16.34
N GLY A 236 -13.55 4.61 -15.74
CA GLY A 236 -13.86 5.55 -14.66
C GLY A 236 -14.00 4.91 -13.28
N LYS A 237 -13.70 3.64 -13.15
CA LYS A 237 -13.75 2.89 -11.88
C LYS A 237 -12.44 2.99 -11.10
N LEU A 238 -12.50 2.62 -9.82
CA LEU A 238 -11.36 2.42 -8.94
C LEU A 238 -10.74 1.03 -9.20
N ALA A 239 -9.48 1.00 -9.61
CA ALA A 239 -8.71 -0.23 -9.70
C ALA A 239 -8.16 -0.60 -8.32
N VAL A 240 -8.53 -1.78 -7.81
CA VAL A 240 -8.05 -2.31 -6.54
C VAL A 240 -6.96 -3.34 -6.81
N VAL A 241 -5.78 -3.16 -6.24
CA VAL A 241 -4.65 -4.09 -6.32
C VAL A 241 -4.47 -4.79 -4.98
N LEU A 242 -4.60 -6.11 -4.98
CA LEU A 242 -4.48 -6.91 -3.75
C LEU A 242 -3.02 -7.06 -3.33
N GLY A 243 -2.75 -6.84 -2.05
CA GLY A 243 -1.41 -7.01 -1.50
C GLY A 243 -1.41 -7.54 -0.07
N VAL A 244 -0.20 -7.84 0.43
CA VAL A 244 0.02 -8.28 1.80
C VAL A 244 1.18 -7.54 2.43
N GLU A 245 0.97 -7.07 3.66
CA GLU A 245 1.96 -6.51 4.55
C GLU A 245 1.94 -7.30 5.86
N LEU A 246 2.83 -8.27 5.94
CA LEU A 246 2.86 -9.27 7.01
C LEU A 246 4.22 -9.32 7.66
N ASP A 247 4.26 -9.53 8.95
CA ASP A 247 5.51 -9.71 9.68
C ASP A 247 6.32 -10.90 9.15
N ALA A 248 5.63 -11.99 8.80
CA ALA A 248 6.26 -13.18 8.26
C ALA A 248 5.37 -13.89 7.23
N ILE A 249 5.52 -13.57 5.94
CA ILE A 249 4.83 -14.29 4.85
C ILE A 249 4.98 -15.80 5.06
N GLY A 250 3.86 -16.53 4.94
CA GLY A 250 3.84 -17.98 5.13
C GLY A 250 4.05 -18.45 6.57
N ASN A 251 3.97 -17.55 7.55
CA ASN A 251 4.33 -17.79 8.96
C ASN A 251 5.81 -18.19 9.14
N PHE A 252 6.70 -17.66 8.29
CA PHE A 252 8.15 -17.96 8.35
C PHE A 252 8.87 -17.11 9.41
N TYR A 253 8.38 -17.18 10.65
CA TYR A 253 8.99 -16.56 11.82
C TYR A 253 10.34 -17.21 12.15
N LEU A 254 11.27 -16.46 12.72
CA LEU A 254 12.58 -17.00 13.10
C LEU A 254 12.53 -17.97 14.29
N THR A 255 11.48 -17.91 15.09
CA THR A 255 11.21 -18.87 16.20
C THR A 255 10.70 -20.21 15.69
N ARG A 256 10.42 -20.37 14.40
CA ARG A 256 9.92 -21.59 13.78
C ARG A 256 10.98 -22.30 12.96
N PRO A 257 10.78 -23.60 12.63
CA PRO A 257 11.68 -24.32 11.74
C PRO A 257 11.86 -23.59 10.42
N ARG A 258 13.13 -23.45 9.99
CA ARG A 258 13.46 -22.77 8.74
C ARG A 258 12.85 -23.50 7.53
N PRO A 259 12.07 -22.82 6.66
CA PRO A 259 11.53 -23.45 5.45
C PRO A 259 12.64 -23.75 4.44
N SER A 260 12.40 -24.69 3.54
CA SER A 260 13.23 -24.86 2.36
C SER A 260 12.91 -23.80 1.28
N ALA A 261 13.82 -23.60 0.35
CA ALA A 261 13.62 -22.70 -0.79
C ALA A 261 12.34 -23.03 -1.59
N ASP A 262 12.02 -24.32 -1.75
CA ASP A 262 10.82 -24.75 -2.46
C ASP A 262 9.52 -24.46 -1.69
N VAL A 263 9.56 -24.52 -0.36
CA VAL A 263 8.43 -24.09 0.47
C VAL A 263 8.17 -22.60 0.31
N VAL A 264 9.22 -21.79 0.26
CA VAL A 264 9.13 -20.35 0.01
C VAL A 264 8.53 -20.06 -1.37
N ARG A 265 9.02 -20.72 -2.43
CA ARG A 265 8.47 -20.57 -3.79
C ARG A 265 6.97 -20.91 -3.83
N ARG A 266 6.59 -22.07 -3.27
CA ARG A 266 5.17 -22.47 -3.21
C ARG A 266 4.31 -21.48 -2.44
N GLU A 267 4.81 -20.81 -1.42
CA GLU A 267 4.04 -19.78 -0.70
C GLU A 267 3.84 -18.52 -1.55
N ILE A 268 4.86 -18.09 -2.30
CA ILE A 268 4.71 -16.99 -3.27
C ILE A 268 3.74 -17.38 -4.41
N ASP A 269 3.81 -18.62 -4.90
CA ASP A 269 2.84 -19.15 -5.88
C ASP A 269 1.42 -19.11 -5.33
N ARG A 270 1.22 -19.56 -4.10
CA ARG A 270 -0.07 -19.54 -3.42
C ARG A 270 -0.64 -18.13 -3.29
N LEU A 271 0.18 -17.15 -2.91
CA LEU A 271 -0.24 -15.74 -2.84
C LEU A 271 -0.63 -15.21 -4.23
N TRP A 272 0.15 -15.55 -5.26
CA TRP A 272 -0.18 -15.19 -6.64
C TRP A 272 -1.52 -15.78 -7.07
N ASP A 273 -1.76 -17.07 -6.81
CA ASP A 273 -3.00 -17.77 -7.13
C ASP A 273 -4.19 -17.22 -6.33
N LEU A 274 -3.95 -16.77 -5.09
CA LEU A 274 -4.92 -16.03 -4.28
C LEU A 274 -5.22 -14.64 -4.85
N GLY A 275 -4.51 -14.18 -5.88
CA GLY A 275 -4.72 -12.89 -6.54
C GLY A 275 -3.86 -11.76 -6.00
N VAL A 276 -2.96 -12.02 -5.06
CA VAL A 276 -2.03 -11.02 -4.52
C VAL A 276 -1.03 -10.61 -5.62
N ARG A 277 -0.84 -9.31 -5.77
CA ARG A 277 0.07 -8.72 -6.77
C ARG A 277 1.11 -7.79 -6.16
N TYR A 278 0.95 -7.44 -4.89
CA TYR A 278 1.79 -6.50 -4.17
C TYR A 278 2.23 -7.13 -2.83
N ILE A 279 3.54 -7.17 -2.55
CA ILE A 279 4.06 -7.84 -1.36
C ILE A 279 5.13 -7.00 -0.65
N PHE A 280 5.15 -7.11 0.67
CA PHE A 280 6.23 -6.68 1.55
C PHE A 280 7.01 -7.93 2.02
N PRO A 281 8.22 -8.19 1.54
CA PRO A 281 9.01 -9.34 2.01
C PRO A 281 9.38 -9.28 3.49
N VAL A 282 9.54 -8.07 4.02
CA VAL A 282 9.85 -7.76 5.42
C VAL A 282 8.92 -6.66 5.89
N HIS A 283 8.35 -6.80 7.09
CA HIS A 283 7.55 -5.78 7.73
C HIS A 283 8.24 -5.29 9.02
N VAL A 284 7.60 -5.35 10.17
CA VAL A 284 8.13 -4.70 11.40
C VAL A 284 8.98 -5.60 12.29
N ILE A 285 9.29 -6.83 11.87
CA ILE A 285 10.19 -7.75 12.57
C ILE A 285 11.22 -8.37 11.63
N ASP A 286 12.33 -8.84 12.18
CA ASP A 286 13.22 -9.77 11.50
C ASP A 286 12.49 -11.08 11.23
N ASN A 287 12.49 -11.52 9.97
CA ASN A 287 11.86 -12.77 9.58
C ASN A 287 12.82 -13.68 8.79
N ALA A 288 12.31 -14.77 8.23
CA ALA A 288 13.13 -15.68 7.44
C ALA A 288 13.71 -15.05 6.17
N PHE A 289 13.20 -13.93 5.71
CA PHE A 289 13.65 -13.26 4.47
C PHE A 289 14.70 -12.17 4.71
N GLY A 290 14.65 -11.47 5.86
CA GLY A 290 15.61 -10.39 6.10
C GLY A 290 15.41 -9.67 7.42
N GLY A 291 16.22 -8.63 7.61
CA GLY A 291 16.11 -7.70 8.72
C GLY A 291 15.17 -6.54 8.45
N SER A 292 14.39 -6.17 9.46
CA SER A 292 13.51 -5.01 9.45
C SER A 292 14.23 -3.76 9.94
N ALA A 293 13.80 -2.59 9.49
CA ALA A 293 14.30 -1.30 9.96
C ALA A 293 13.95 -1.06 11.44
N ILE A 294 14.84 -0.41 12.17
CA ILE A 294 14.63 -0.04 13.58
C ILE A 294 14.13 1.39 13.65
N TYR A 295 12.86 1.61 14.03
CA TYR A 295 12.29 2.96 14.14
C TYR A 295 11.21 3.14 15.20
N GLN A 296 10.59 2.07 15.70
CA GLN A 296 9.62 2.11 16.78
C GLN A 296 9.93 1.06 17.85
N GLU A 297 9.73 1.45 19.10
CA GLU A 297 10.06 0.62 20.27
C GLU A 297 9.14 -0.59 20.40
N LEU A 298 7.87 -0.42 20.04
CA LEU A 298 6.88 -1.50 20.03
C LEU A 298 7.37 -2.70 19.22
N PHE A 299 7.98 -2.45 18.08
CA PHE A 299 8.42 -3.52 17.19
C PHE A 299 9.60 -4.33 17.75
N THR A 300 10.36 -3.78 18.70
CA THR A 300 11.40 -4.58 19.37
C THR A 300 10.81 -5.71 20.23
N VAL A 301 9.62 -5.49 20.79
CA VAL A 301 8.89 -6.51 21.55
C VAL A 301 8.32 -7.56 20.60
N SER A 302 7.71 -7.15 19.49
CA SER A 302 7.26 -8.08 18.45
C SER A 302 8.43 -8.89 17.90
N ASN A 303 9.58 -8.26 17.67
CA ASN A 303 10.79 -8.95 17.24
C ASN A 303 11.27 -9.99 18.26
N TYR A 304 11.24 -9.66 19.58
CA TYR A 304 11.60 -10.62 20.61
C TYR A 304 10.70 -11.87 20.60
N ARG A 305 9.39 -11.66 20.46
CA ARG A 305 8.40 -12.75 20.47
C ARG A 305 8.55 -13.68 19.26
N GLU A 306 8.69 -13.10 18.08
CA GLU A 306 8.56 -13.82 16.81
C GLU A 306 9.94 -14.14 16.18
N ALA A 307 11.00 -13.43 16.55
CA ALA A 307 12.37 -13.70 16.12
C ALA A 307 13.26 -14.32 17.24
N GLY A 308 12.77 -14.41 18.48
CA GLY A 308 13.49 -15.00 19.62
C GLY A 308 14.55 -14.08 20.22
N ARG A 309 14.65 -12.84 19.78
CA ARG A 309 15.61 -11.84 20.25
C ARG A 309 15.10 -10.42 20.02
N TYR A 310 15.58 -9.48 20.84
CA TYR A 310 15.41 -8.06 20.54
C TYR A 310 16.22 -7.67 19.29
N PHE A 311 15.88 -6.54 18.68
CA PHE A 311 16.70 -6.01 17.60
C PHE A 311 18.14 -5.78 18.08
N GLU A 312 19.09 -6.21 17.26
CA GLU A 312 20.47 -5.78 17.36
C GLU A 312 20.60 -4.42 16.68
N ALA A 313 21.08 -3.42 17.43
CA ALA A 313 21.35 -2.11 16.87
C ALA A 313 22.84 -1.93 16.65
N GLN A 314 23.23 -1.41 15.50
CA GLN A 314 24.60 -0.97 15.22
C GLN A 314 24.59 0.52 14.85
N CYS A 315 25.72 1.20 15.10
CA CYS A 315 25.89 2.54 14.58
C CYS A 315 25.90 2.50 13.04
N ALA A 316 25.16 3.39 12.40
CA ALA A 316 25.22 3.56 10.95
C ALA A 316 26.67 3.92 10.56
N ALA A 317 27.13 3.47 9.39
CA ALA A 317 28.47 3.83 8.92
C ALA A 317 28.58 5.35 8.76
N PRO A 318 29.71 5.97 9.17
CA PRO A 318 29.97 7.38 8.89
C PRO A 318 29.83 7.62 7.37
N ALA A 319 29.10 8.64 6.98
CA ALA A 319 28.78 9.00 5.60
C ALA A 319 27.67 8.19 4.90
N GLN A 320 27.11 7.14 5.51
CA GLN A 320 26.01 6.45 4.84
C GLN A 320 24.64 7.07 5.13
N TRP A 321 24.31 7.48 6.34
CA TRP A 321 22.97 8.02 6.60
C TRP A 321 22.83 8.54 8.04
N VAL A 322 22.32 9.73 8.21
CA VAL A 322 21.90 10.20 9.53
C VAL A 322 20.65 9.43 9.92
N THR A 323 20.79 8.47 10.81
CA THR A 323 19.65 7.81 11.47
C THR A 323 19.46 8.41 12.86
N ARG A 324 18.22 8.38 13.35
CA ARG A 324 17.93 8.77 14.73
C ARG A 324 18.60 7.78 15.69
N PRO A 325 19.25 8.24 16.77
CA PRO A 325 19.61 7.33 17.86
C PRO A 325 18.36 6.60 18.33
N TRP A 326 18.36 5.26 18.21
CA TRP A 326 17.27 4.45 18.71
C TRP A 326 17.38 4.40 20.23
N GLN A 327 16.33 4.80 20.90
CA GLN A 327 16.21 4.69 22.34
C GLN A 327 15.03 3.77 22.60
N PRO A 328 15.23 2.62 23.24
CA PRO A 328 14.11 1.83 23.76
C PRO A 328 13.41 2.73 24.78
N GLY A 329 12.18 3.14 24.47
CA GLY A 329 11.55 4.21 25.18
C GLY A 329 10.80 3.81 26.43
N LEU A 330 10.38 4.84 27.12
CA LEU A 330 9.60 4.81 28.36
C LEU A 330 8.15 4.27 28.19
N GLY A 331 7.68 4.04 26.95
CA GLY A 331 6.36 3.45 26.67
C GLY A 331 6.25 1.94 26.87
N LEU A 332 7.38 1.27 27.02
CA LEU A 332 7.47 -0.19 27.15
C LEU A 332 6.93 -0.77 28.46
N GLU A 333 6.79 0.01 29.52
CA GLU A 333 6.28 -0.48 30.81
C GLU A 333 4.85 -1.03 30.70
N LEU A 334 4.02 -0.43 29.86
CA LEU A 334 2.64 -0.88 29.62
C LEU A 334 2.55 -2.07 28.68
N TRP A 335 3.42 -2.14 27.67
CA TRP A 335 3.58 -3.32 26.84
C TRP A 335 4.17 -4.49 27.60
N ALA A 336 5.12 -4.23 28.51
CA ALA A 336 5.63 -5.25 29.42
C ALA A 336 4.51 -5.81 30.31
N ALA A 337 3.61 -4.99 30.82
CA ALA A 337 2.45 -5.45 31.60
C ALA A 337 1.48 -6.31 30.76
N ALA A 338 1.26 -5.94 29.49
CA ALA A 338 0.46 -6.73 28.55
C ALA A 338 1.12 -8.07 28.21
N LEU A 339 2.43 -8.07 28.05
CA LEU A 339 3.20 -9.26 27.73
C LEU A 339 3.47 -10.15 28.94
N VAL A 340 3.51 -9.60 30.15
CA VAL A 340 3.49 -10.38 31.41
C VAL A 340 2.23 -11.26 31.48
N LYS A 341 1.09 -10.78 31.01
CA LYS A 341 -0.14 -11.60 30.92
C LYS A 341 -0.01 -12.75 29.90
N LEU A 342 0.81 -12.61 28.88
CA LEU A 342 1.10 -13.67 27.91
C LEU A 342 2.07 -14.73 28.48
N GLY A 343 2.37 -14.68 29.78
CA GLY A 343 3.13 -15.72 30.50
C GLY A 343 4.63 -15.68 30.27
N THR A 344 5.17 -14.59 29.77
CA THR A 344 6.60 -14.45 29.52
C THR A 344 7.16 -13.25 30.26
N GLY A 345 7.99 -13.49 31.26
CA GLY A 345 8.89 -12.46 31.77
C GLY A 345 9.78 -11.98 30.62
N LEU A 346 9.58 -10.76 30.13
CA LEU A 346 10.47 -10.18 29.14
C LEU A 346 11.83 -9.92 29.80
N PRO A 347 12.94 -10.38 29.22
CA PRO A 347 14.25 -9.96 29.69
C PRO A 347 14.42 -8.46 29.45
N SER A 348 15.31 -7.83 30.22
CA SER A 348 15.62 -6.42 30.00
C SER A 348 16.02 -6.15 28.55
N ILE A 349 15.43 -5.12 27.94
CA ILE A 349 15.80 -4.73 26.57
C ILE A 349 17.24 -4.22 26.60
N PRO A 350 18.15 -4.76 25.78
CA PRO A 350 19.54 -4.30 25.74
C PRO A 350 19.61 -2.82 25.35
N ALA A 351 20.43 -2.04 26.05
CA ALA A 351 20.73 -0.70 25.62
C ALA A 351 21.44 -0.74 24.24
N PRO A 352 21.08 0.13 23.30
CA PRO A 352 21.81 0.21 22.03
C PRO A 352 23.23 0.73 22.25
N PRO A 353 24.19 0.41 21.35
CA PRO A 353 25.56 0.91 21.47
C PRO A 353 25.60 2.43 21.40
N GLY A 354 26.53 3.05 22.12
CA GLY A 354 26.81 4.48 22.00
C GLY A 354 27.38 4.79 20.60
N CYS A 355 26.70 5.65 19.84
CA CYS A 355 27.17 6.07 18.53
C CYS A 355 27.82 7.47 18.59
N PRO A 356 28.77 7.79 17.68
CA PRO A 356 29.30 9.14 17.55
C PRO A 356 28.20 10.20 17.31
N PRO A 357 28.42 11.46 17.67
CA PRO A 357 27.47 12.52 17.38
C PRO A 357 27.06 12.56 15.89
N GLY A 358 25.77 12.67 15.60
CA GLY A 358 25.24 12.69 14.25
C GLY A 358 25.10 11.32 13.57
N VAL A 359 25.49 10.24 14.23
CA VAL A 359 25.32 8.86 13.76
C VAL A 359 24.19 8.18 14.54
N GLY A 360 23.20 7.64 13.84
CA GLY A 360 22.10 6.90 14.43
C GLY A 360 22.31 5.39 14.38
N HIS A 361 21.24 4.65 14.67
CA HIS A 361 21.25 3.19 14.74
C HIS A 361 20.57 2.58 13.50
N VAL A 362 21.09 1.46 13.05
CA VAL A 362 20.53 0.62 12.00
C VAL A 362 20.54 -0.85 12.43
N ASN A 363 19.63 -1.65 11.87
CA ASN A 363 19.64 -3.09 12.03
C ASN A 363 20.78 -3.69 11.18
N PRO A 364 21.73 -4.42 11.79
CA PRO A 364 22.83 -5.05 11.05
C PRO A 364 22.40 -6.23 10.18
N ARG A 365 21.18 -6.72 10.36
CA ARG A 365 20.67 -7.87 9.64
C ARG A 365 20.28 -7.46 8.21
N GLY A 366 20.86 -8.14 7.23
CA GLY A 366 20.53 -8.01 5.81
C GLY A 366 19.55 -9.08 5.33
N MET A 367 19.36 -9.14 4.03
CA MET A 367 18.52 -10.14 3.34
C MET A 367 19.16 -11.53 3.46
N THR A 368 18.36 -12.53 3.77
CA THR A 368 18.79 -13.93 3.84
C THR A 368 18.76 -14.59 2.46
N GLU A 369 19.33 -15.80 2.34
CA GLU A 369 19.19 -16.57 1.09
C GLU A 369 17.72 -16.92 0.79
N LEU A 370 16.88 -17.13 1.81
CA LEU A 370 15.45 -17.33 1.60
C LEU A 370 14.74 -16.05 1.13
N GLY A 371 15.18 -14.89 1.62
CA GLY A 371 14.72 -13.59 1.11
C GLY A 371 15.07 -13.38 -0.36
N ARG A 372 16.30 -13.75 -0.77
CA ARG A 372 16.69 -13.75 -2.19
C ARG A 372 15.79 -14.65 -3.03
N VAL A 373 15.53 -15.89 -2.57
CA VAL A 373 14.60 -16.81 -3.23
C VAL A 373 13.21 -16.21 -3.38
N ALA A 374 12.67 -15.62 -2.29
CA ALA A 374 11.35 -14.98 -2.31
C ALA A 374 11.28 -13.81 -3.29
N MET A 375 12.28 -12.91 -3.26
CA MET A 375 12.38 -11.74 -4.14
C MET A 375 12.46 -12.16 -5.62
N ILE A 376 13.41 -13.06 -5.96
CA ILE A 376 13.62 -13.52 -7.33
C ILE A 376 12.37 -14.22 -7.85
N HIS A 377 11.74 -15.06 -7.03
CA HIS A 377 10.52 -15.77 -7.44
C HIS A 377 9.33 -14.81 -7.63
N ALA A 378 9.16 -13.81 -6.77
CA ALA A 378 8.15 -12.77 -6.94
C ALA A 378 8.40 -11.93 -8.21
N MET A 379 9.66 -11.55 -8.47
CA MET A 379 10.04 -10.86 -9.71
C MET A 379 9.73 -11.67 -10.96
N SER A 380 9.96 -13.00 -10.95
CA SER A 380 9.65 -13.87 -12.10
C SER A 380 8.15 -13.94 -12.42
N LYS A 381 7.28 -13.59 -11.47
CA LYS A 381 5.82 -13.48 -11.68
C LYS A 381 5.38 -12.08 -12.12
N GLY A 382 6.25 -11.08 -12.02
CA GLY A 382 5.88 -9.69 -12.27
C GLY A 382 5.11 -9.05 -11.11
N MET A 383 5.31 -9.53 -9.86
CA MET A 383 4.70 -8.96 -8.66
C MET A 383 5.32 -7.59 -8.34
N LEU A 384 4.52 -6.69 -7.82
CA LEU A 384 4.97 -5.43 -7.24
C LEU A 384 5.60 -5.72 -5.86
N ILE A 385 6.81 -5.24 -5.64
CA ILE A 385 7.57 -5.50 -4.42
C ILE A 385 7.84 -4.18 -3.73
N ASP A 386 7.31 -4.04 -2.53
CA ASP A 386 7.57 -2.91 -1.67
C ASP A 386 8.79 -3.18 -0.79
N VAL A 387 9.64 -2.19 -0.67
CA VAL A 387 10.88 -2.27 0.11
C VAL A 387 10.83 -1.47 1.41
N ASP A 388 9.67 -0.88 1.74
CA ASP A 388 9.51 -0.23 3.02
C ASP A 388 9.62 -1.24 4.14
N HIS A 389 9.94 -0.79 5.33
CA HIS A 389 10.29 -1.59 6.50
C HIS A 389 11.57 -2.43 6.41
N MET A 390 12.18 -2.60 5.23
CA MET A 390 13.48 -3.28 5.14
C MET A 390 14.57 -2.48 5.87
N SER A 391 15.45 -3.17 6.62
CA SER A 391 16.69 -2.57 7.08
C SER A 391 17.50 -2.03 5.91
N ASP A 392 18.37 -1.05 6.13
CA ASP A 392 19.24 -0.52 5.06
C ASP A 392 20.05 -1.62 4.37
N ARG A 393 20.47 -2.67 5.08
CA ARG A 393 21.18 -3.82 4.49
C ARG A 393 20.27 -4.75 3.68
N THR A 394 19.04 -4.98 4.14
CA THR A 394 18.05 -5.75 3.38
C THR A 394 17.69 -5.02 2.10
N LEU A 395 17.45 -3.71 2.17
CA LEU A 395 17.15 -2.86 1.03
C LEU A 395 18.30 -2.80 0.01
N GLU A 396 19.55 -2.70 0.48
CA GLU A 396 20.71 -2.71 -0.42
C GLU A 396 20.77 -3.99 -1.27
N CYS A 397 20.49 -5.15 -0.64
CA CYS A 397 20.40 -6.40 -1.39
C CYS A 397 19.22 -6.39 -2.38
N ALA A 398 18.03 -5.93 -1.97
CA ALA A 398 16.86 -5.84 -2.83
C ALA A 398 17.13 -4.97 -4.08
N LEU A 399 17.79 -3.83 -3.91
CA LEU A 399 18.20 -2.95 -5.01
C LEU A 399 19.17 -3.66 -5.98
N ARG A 400 20.21 -4.32 -5.45
CA ARG A 400 21.16 -5.08 -6.28
C ARG A 400 20.52 -6.22 -7.06
N LEU A 401 19.56 -6.93 -6.46
CA LEU A 401 18.81 -7.99 -7.15
C LEU A 401 17.98 -7.39 -8.29
N ALA A 402 17.30 -6.27 -8.03
CA ALA A 402 16.48 -5.60 -9.04
C ALA A 402 17.31 -5.02 -10.20
N GLU A 403 18.49 -4.47 -9.91
CA GLU A 403 19.45 -3.94 -10.89
C GLU A 403 20.07 -5.05 -11.76
N ALA A 404 20.24 -6.25 -11.21
CA ALA A 404 20.79 -7.40 -11.94
C ALA A 404 19.84 -7.97 -13.00
N VAL A 405 18.54 -7.70 -12.91
CA VAL A 405 17.58 -8.11 -13.95
C VAL A 405 17.82 -7.30 -15.22
N PRO A 406 17.99 -7.92 -16.41
CA PRO A 406 18.13 -7.19 -17.66
C PRO A 406 16.99 -6.19 -17.90
N GLY A 407 17.33 -4.91 -18.02
CA GLY A 407 16.38 -3.80 -18.09
C GLY A 407 15.93 -3.25 -16.74
N GLY A 408 16.40 -3.81 -15.63
CA GLY A 408 16.10 -3.40 -14.27
C GLY A 408 14.66 -3.72 -13.83
N TYR A 409 14.49 -4.38 -12.69
CA TYR A 409 13.16 -4.66 -12.12
C TYR A 409 12.68 -3.47 -11.28
N PRO A 410 11.46 -2.94 -11.47
CA PRO A 410 10.99 -1.80 -10.69
C PRO A 410 10.65 -2.23 -9.26
N LEU A 411 11.10 -1.43 -8.29
CA LEU A 411 10.75 -1.57 -6.88
C LEU A 411 9.87 -0.39 -6.44
N ILE A 412 9.14 -0.59 -5.36
CA ILE A 412 8.25 0.42 -4.76
C ILE A 412 8.73 0.69 -3.34
N SER A 413 8.65 1.96 -2.92
CA SER A 413 8.68 2.36 -1.51
C SER A 413 7.38 3.09 -1.25
N GLY A 414 6.43 2.45 -0.57
CA GLY A 414 5.01 2.73 -0.72
C GLY A 414 4.41 3.74 0.25
N HIS A 415 4.99 3.97 1.45
CA HIS A 415 4.34 4.78 2.48
C HIS A 415 5.29 5.43 3.49
N THR A 416 6.46 5.85 3.06
CA THR A 416 7.47 6.42 3.97
C THR A 416 7.82 7.88 3.62
N GLY A 417 8.90 8.38 4.19
CA GLY A 417 9.40 9.73 3.97
C GLY A 417 10.81 9.74 3.38
N VAL A 418 11.26 10.91 2.96
CA VAL A 418 12.64 11.14 2.53
C VAL A 418 13.48 11.49 3.75
N ARG A 419 14.59 10.78 3.98
CA ARG A 419 15.59 11.18 4.97
C ARG A 419 16.22 12.51 4.54
N SER A 420 16.23 13.48 5.44
CA SER A 420 16.87 14.75 5.20
C SER A 420 17.95 15.02 6.25
N GLU A 421 19.08 15.55 5.83
CA GLU A 421 20.10 16.07 6.74
C GLU A 421 19.49 17.19 7.59
N GLY A 422 19.52 17.05 8.92
CA GLY A 422 18.96 18.04 9.85
C GLY A 422 17.43 18.02 10.00
N GLY A 423 16.72 17.08 9.35
CA GLY A 423 15.27 16.92 9.47
C GLY A 423 14.83 16.18 10.73
N ARG A 424 13.54 16.32 11.09
CA ARG A 424 12.94 15.58 12.21
C ARG A 424 12.76 14.08 11.89
N ASN A 425 12.80 13.73 10.62
CA ASN A 425 12.49 12.41 10.10
C ASN A 425 13.77 11.71 9.64
N VAL A 426 14.40 10.98 10.55
CA VAL A 426 15.70 10.30 10.32
C VAL A 426 15.69 8.84 10.78
N GLY A 427 14.52 8.19 10.77
CA GLY A 427 14.39 6.75 11.06
C GLY A 427 14.98 5.89 9.95
N GLU A 428 15.46 4.68 10.29
CA GLU A 428 15.96 3.72 9.30
C GLU A 428 14.92 3.36 8.24
N ASN A 429 13.62 3.39 8.60
CA ASN A 429 12.53 3.13 7.65
C ASN A 429 12.37 4.24 6.57
N MET A 430 12.96 5.42 6.75
CA MET A 430 12.88 6.48 5.74
C MET A 430 13.91 6.27 4.64
N ARG A 431 13.54 6.66 3.42
CA ARG A 431 14.40 6.44 2.25
C ARG A 431 15.46 7.53 2.10
N HIS A 432 16.69 7.13 1.96
CA HIS A 432 17.76 8.04 1.61
C HIS A 432 17.63 8.50 0.15
N PRO A 433 17.99 9.74 -0.19
CA PRO A 433 17.93 10.24 -1.58
C PRO A 433 18.56 9.33 -2.63
N GLU A 434 19.69 8.66 -2.29
CA GLU A 434 20.35 7.73 -3.21
C GLU A 434 19.51 6.44 -3.44
N GLN A 435 18.90 5.91 -2.39
CA GLN A 435 17.98 4.76 -2.51
C GLN A 435 16.81 5.11 -3.43
N LEU A 436 16.23 6.32 -3.29
CA LEU A 436 15.15 6.79 -4.15
C LEU A 436 15.59 6.99 -5.60
N ARG A 437 16.80 7.51 -5.85
CA ARG A 437 17.33 7.61 -7.22
C ARG A 437 17.42 6.23 -7.88
N ARG A 438 17.94 5.23 -7.18
CA ARG A 438 18.01 3.85 -7.68
C ARG A 438 16.62 3.26 -7.96
N ILE A 439 15.64 3.47 -7.05
CA ILE A 439 14.24 3.08 -7.27
C ILE A 439 13.67 3.77 -8.52
N ARG A 440 13.89 5.07 -8.68
CA ARG A 440 13.49 5.83 -9.89
C ARG A 440 14.10 5.25 -11.16
N ASP A 441 15.41 5.01 -11.15
CA ASP A 441 16.17 4.56 -12.32
C ASP A 441 15.77 3.12 -12.72
N LEU A 442 15.35 2.32 -11.75
CA LEU A 442 14.67 1.04 -11.97
C LEU A 442 13.24 1.20 -12.52
N GLY A 443 12.71 2.43 -12.62
CA GLY A 443 11.34 2.69 -13.09
C GLY A 443 10.27 2.50 -12.02
N GLY A 444 10.68 2.52 -10.75
CA GLY A 444 9.78 2.41 -9.61
C GLY A 444 9.01 3.67 -9.27
N ILE A 445 8.22 3.63 -8.21
CA ILE A 445 7.38 4.72 -7.70
C ILE A 445 7.57 4.85 -6.19
N PHE A 446 7.36 6.06 -5.66
CA PHE A 446 7.48 6.37 -4.24
C PHE A 446 6.15 6.87 -3.68
N GLY A 447 5.68 6.27 -2.59
CA GLY A 447 4.54 6.71 -1.80
C GLY A 447 4.98 7.57 -0.63
N LEU A 448 4.56 8.82 -0.63
CA LEU A 448 4.82 9.73 0.46
C LEU A 448 3.78 9.50 1.57
N GLY A 449 4.26 9.22 2.77
CA GLY A 449 3.42 9.10 3.97
C GLY A 449 2.70 10.40 4.28
N THR A 450 1.47 10.29 4.78
CA THR A 450 0.63 11.45 5.11
C THR A 450 0.38 11.60 6.61
N GLU A 451 1.02 10.79 7.45
CA GLU A 451 0.76 10.74 8.88
C GLU A 451 0.82 12.13 9.54
N ALA A 452 -0.32 12.55 10.12
CA ALA A 452 -0.49 13.81 10.86
C ALA A 452 0.03 15.07 10.14
N THR A 453 0.10 15.07 8.80
CA THR A 453 0.59 16.22 8.02
C THR A 453 -0.49 17.25 7.75
N THR A 454 -0.10 18.52 7.62
CA THR A 454 -0.93 19.57 7.01
C THR A 454 -0.69 19.62 5.49
N PRO A 455 -1.53 20.31 4.69
CA PRO A 455 -1.29 20.49 3.26
C PRO A 455 0.07 21.13 2.95
N GLU A 456 0.52 22.09 3.76
CA GLU A 456 1.81 22.76 3.56
C GLU A 456 2.99 21.83 3.84
N GLU A 457 2.93 21.05 4.91
CA GLU A 457 3.95 20.06 5.26
C GLU A 457 4.02 18.98 4.17
N PHE A 458 2.86 18.48 3.72
CA PHE A 458 2.81 17.53 2.63
C PHE A 458 3.41 18.09 1.34
N VAL A 459 3.04 19.32 0.93
CA VAL A 459 3.58 19.98 -0.26
C VAL A 459 5.09 20.15 -0.15
N SER A 460 5.60 20.55 1.01
CA SER A 460 7.05 20.68 1.27
C SER A 460 7.77 19.35 1.07
N ASN A 461 7.27 18.27 1.70
CA ASN A 461 7.84 16.94 1.60
C ASN A 461 7.71 16.37 0.17
N TYR A 462 6.58 16.62 -0.49
CA TYR A 462 6.34 16.20 -1.86
C TYR A 462 7.32 16.84 -2.84
N ARG A 463 7.60 18.14 -2.69
CA ARG A 463 8.59 18.84 -3.53
C ARG A 463 9.98 18.22 -3.42
N ILE A 464 10.43 17.87 -2.20
CA ILE A 464 11.69 17.17 -1.97
C ILE A 464 11.67 15.82 -2.70
N ALA A 465 10.65 15.01 -2.48
CA ALA A 465 10.51 13.71 -3.12
C ALA A 465 10.45 13.82 -4.66
N ARG A 466 9.68 14.79 -5.20
CA ARG A 466 9.55 15.04 -6.64
C ARG A 466 10.89 15.43 -7.29
N THR A 467 11.72 16.19 -6.60
CA THR A 467 13.05 16.56 -7.11
C THR A 467 13.94 15.33 -7.33
N ILE A 468 13.75 14.29 -6.52
CA ILE A 468 14.53 13.05 -6.62
C ILE A 468 13.88 12.07 -7.61
N MET A 469 12.57 11.87 -7.51
CA MET A 469 11.81 10.85 -8.25
C MET A 469 11.33 11.30 -9.63
N GLY A 470 11.15 12.60 -9.86
CA GLY A 470 10.54 13.15 -11.06
C GLY A 470 9.02 13.28 -10.98
N THR A 471 8.43 13.93 -11.99
CA THR A 471 7.00 14.21 -12.05
C THR A 471 6.16 12.91 -12.13
N GLY A 472 5.10 12.83 -11.32
CA GLY A 472 4.15 11.73 -11.27
C GLY A 472 4.66 10.45 -10.60
N ARG A 473 5.95 10.33 -10.29
CA ARG A 473 6.53 9.16 -9.58
C ARG A 473 6.50 9.28 -8.06
N VAL A 474 5.83 10.30 -7.55
CA VAL A 474 5.48 10.43 -6.13
C VAL A 474 3.98 10.30 -6.00
N ALA A 475 3.55 9.33 -5.23
CA ALA A 475 2.16 9.00 -4.93
C ALA A 475 1.85 9.29 -3.45
N ILE A 476 0.67 8.95 -3.00
CA ILE A 476 0.34 8.86 -1.57
C ILE A 476 0.53 7.42 -1.11
N GLY A 477 1.00 7.26 0.13
CA GLY A 477 0.90 6.06 0.93
C GLY A 477 0.26 6.45 2.25
N SER A 478 -1.08 6.33 2.32
CA SER A 478 -1.82 6.90 3.45
C SER A 478 -1.70 6.09 4.73
N ASP A 479 -1.47 4.79 4.59
CA ASP A 479 -1.52 3.80 5.66
C ASP A 479 -2.86 3.84 6.44
N ALA A 480 -3.95 4.18 5.73
CA ALA A 480 -5.28 4.24 6.32
C ALA A 480 -5.68 2.89 6.91
N ASN A 481 -6.15 2.87 8.15
CA ASN A 481 -6.37 1.70 9.02
C ASN A 481 -5.09 0.94 9.43
N GLY A 482 -3.89 1.46 9.18
CA GLY A 482 -2.60 0.87 9.59
C GLY A 482 -2.11 1.35 10.96
N LEU A 483 -3.01 1.80 11.85
CA LEU A 483 -2.70 2.32 13.18
C LEU A 483 -1.89 3.63 13.16
N VAL A 484 -2.01 4.41 12.09
CA VAL A 484 -1.41 5.74 11.97
C VAL A 484 -2.46 6.84 11.93
N LYS A 485 -2.06 8.05 12.29
CA LYS A 485 -2.90 9.25 12.18
C LYS A 485 -3.02 9.69 10.73
N LEU A 486 -4.20 10.08 10.31
CA LEU A 486 -4.44 10.68 9.00
C LEU A 486 -4.04 12.18 9.00
N PRO A 487 -4.06 12.87 7.85
CA PRO A 487 -3.76 14.30 7.79
C PRO A 487 -4.61 15.11 8.77
N ARG A 488 -3.94 15.92 9.59
CA ARG A 488 -4.56 16.74 10.63
C ARG A 488 -5.24 17.98 10.08
N PRO A 489 -6.11 18.64 10.85
CA PRO A 489 -6.72 19.91 10.45
C PRO A 489 -5.66 20.93 10.03
N PRO A 490 -5.88 21.66 8.93
CA PRO A 490 -4.96 22.70 8.49
C PRO A 490 -5.03 23.93 9.41
N MET A 491 -3.95 24.73 9.41
CA MET A 491 -3.91 25.99 10.17
C MET A 491 -4.61 27.15 9.43
N ARG A 492 -5.00 26.94 8.19
CA ARG A 492 -5.57 27.97 7.31
C ARG A 492 -6.85 27.47 6.66
N PHE A 493 -7.69 28.41 6.25
CA PHE A 493 -8.88 28.13 5.45
C PHE A 493 -8.52 28.15 3.96
N TYR A 494 -8.83 27.05 3.23
CA TYR A 494 -8.41 26.88 1.84
C TYR A 494 -9.54 26.97 0.83
N PHE A 495 -10.75 26.50 1.18
CA PHE A 495 -11.90 26.44 0.26
C PHE A 495 -13.21 26.48 1.03
N ARG A 496 -14.29 26.73 0.32
CA ARG A 496 -15.66 26.58 0.84
C ARG A 496 -16.32 25.39 0.15
N TYR A 497 -17.20 24.73 0.88
CA TYR A 497 -18.09 23.73 0.31
C TYR A 497 -19.19 24.41 -0.52
N ASP A 498 -19.60 23.75 -1.60
CA ASP A 498 -20.67 24.19 -2.50
C ASP A 498 -21.37 22.96 -3.13
N ASP A 499 -22.34 23.16 -4.01
CA ASP A 499 -23.09 22.08 -4.66
C ASP A 499 -22.21 21.17 -5.53
N ARG A 500 -21.04 21.65 -6.01
CA ARG A 500 -20.09 20.88 -6.82
C ARG A 500 -19.08 20.11 -5.97
N PHE A 501 -18.90 20.56 -4.75
CA PHE A 501 -18.03 19.94 -3.78
C PHE A 501 -18.70 19.96 -2.40
N PRO A 502 -19.66 19.06 -2.17
CA PRO A 502 -20.46 19.04 -0.96
C PRO A 502 -19.65 18.64 0.26
N GLN A 503 -20.04 19.18 1.39
CA GLN A 503 -19.47 18.81 2.69
C GLN A 503 -19.74 17.33 2.97
N PRO A 504 -18.73 16.56 3.45
CA PRO A 504 -18.92 15.15 3.75
C PRO A 504 -19.88 14.96 4.93
N SER A 505 -20.84 14.07 4.76
CA SER A 505 -21.82 13.73 5.80
C SER A 505 -22.15 12.24 5.79
N THR A 506 -22.40 11.68 6.98
CA THR A 506 -22.84 10.30 7.16
C THR A 506 -23.70 10.22 8.40
N GLY A 507 -24.88 9.62 8.30
CA GLY A 507 -25.83 9.60 9.40
C GLY A 507 -26.27 11.01 9.80
N ARG A 508 -26.00 11.38 11.05
CA ARG A 508 -26.29 12.73 11.60
C ARG A 508 -25.04 13.61 11.66
N LYS A 509 -23.87 13.08 11.33
CA LYS A 509 -22.60 13.80 11.40
C LYS A 509 -22.26 14.42 10.06
N THR A 510 -21.83 15.67 10.09
CA THR A 510 -21.20 16.39 8.98
C THR A 510 -19.80 16.80 9.44
N TRP A 511 -18.79 16.57 8.59
CA TRP A 511 -17.40 16.92 8.87
C TRP A 511 -17.00 18.17 8.11
N ASP A 512 -16.17 18.99 8.72
CA ASP A 512 -15.48 20.10 8.08
C ASP A 512 -13.98 19.84 8.10
N TYR A 513 -13.38 19.73 6.93
CA TYR A 513 -11.94 19.46 6.81
C TYR A 513 -11.07 20.44 7.60
N HIS A 514 -11.47 21.71 7.66
CA HIS A 514 -10.71 22.74 8.38
C HIS A 514 -10.75 22.57 9.90
N LEU A 515 -11.72 21.82 10.41
CA LEU A 515 -11.88 21.52 11.84
C LEU A 515 -11.50 20.08 12.17
N ASP A 516 -11.86 19.13 11.29
CA ASP A 516 -11.78 17.70 11.56
C ASP A 516 -10.55 17.03 10.89
N GLY A 517 -9.81 17.74 9.99
CA GLY A 517 -8.77 17.11 9.18
C GLY A 517 -9.33 16.02 8.26
N VAL A 518 -8.55 15.01 7.96
CA VAL A 518 -9.01 13.81 7.25
C VAL A 518 -9.57 12.84 8.30
N ALA A 519 -10.80 13.09 8.74
CA ALA A 519 -11.45 12.24 9.74
C ALA A 519 -11.75 10.83 9.18
N HIS A 520 -12.00 10.71 7.90
CA HIS A 520 -12.23 9.45 7.20
C HIS A 520 -11.70 9.55 5.76
N TYR A 521 -11.54 8.41 5.11
CA TYR A 521 -10.87 8.29 3.80
C TYR A 521 -11.46 9.19 2.70
N GLY A 522 -12.77 9.43 2.71
CA GLY A 522 -13.44 10.32 1.77
C GLY A 522 -12.98 11.78 1.84
N MET A 523 -12.37 12.18 2.95
CA MET A 523 -11.85 13.55 3.14
C MET A 523 -10.43 13.74 2.56
N PHE A 524 -9.82 12.72 1.97
CA PHE A 524 -8.66 12.92 1.10
C PHE A 524 -9.00 13.82 -0.09
N ALA A 525 -10.25 13.83 -0.58
CA ALA A 525 -10.70 14.79 -1.58
C ALA A 525 -10.53 16.24 -1.10
N ASP A 526 -10.84 16.50 0.17
CA ASP A 526 -10.71 17.81 0.82
C ASP A 526 -9.25 18.20 1.04
N PHE A 527 -8.46 17.24 1.53
CA PHE A 527 -7.00 17.40 1.69
C PHE A 527 -6.33 17.76 0.37
N LEU A 528 -6.65 17.04 -0.72
CA LEU A 528 -6.07 17.30 -2.03
C LEU A 528 -6.53 18.63 -2.64
N ARG A 529 -7.75 19.08 -2.34
CA ARG A 529 -8.21 20.43 -2.70
C ARG A 529 -7.42 21.50 -1.98
N ALA A 530 -7.09 21.28 -0.71
CA ALA A 530 -6.19 22.17 0.05
C ALA A 530 -4.75 22.12 -0.50
N VAL A 531 -4.21 20.94 -0.83
CA VAL A 531 -2.91 20.79 -1.52
C VAL A 531 -2.90 21.56 -2.83
N GLN A 532 -3.96 21.49 -3.64
CA GLN A 532 -4.09 22.26 -4.88
C GLN A 532 -4.05 23.77 -4.64
N ALA A 533 -4.68 24.25 -3.57
CA ALA A 533 -4.66 25.65 -3.20
C ALA A 533 -3.27 26.12 -2.71
N VAL A 534 -2.50 25.25 -2.07
CA VAL A 534 -1.11 25.53 -1.64
C VAL A 534 -0.16 25.50 -2.84
N ASP A 535 -0.26 24.46 -3.69
CA ASP A 535 0.61 24.27 -4.85
C ASP A 535 -0.08 23.47 -5.96
N PRO A 536 -0.58 24.15 -7.02
CA PRO A 536 -1.22 23.49 -8.15
C PRO A 536 -0.31 22.54 -8.93
N GLU A 537 1.02 22.77 -8.94
CA GLU A 537 1.97 21.90 -9.66
C GLU A 537 2.18 20.59 -8.90
N VAL A 538 2.25 20.63 -7.57
CA VAL A 538 2.31 19.43 -6.72
C VAL A 538 1.04 18.61 -6.93
N HIS A 539 -0.12 19.25 -6.88
CA HIS A 539 -1.38 18.57 -7.14
C HIS A 539 -1.42 17.93 -8.55
N SER A 540 -1.05 18.68 -9.59
CA SER A 540 -1.01 18.17 -10.97
C SER A 540 -0.03 16.99 -11.13
N SER A 541 1.13 17.05 -10.48
CA SER A 541 2.11 15.96 -10.46
C SER A 541 1.53 14.72 -9.78
N LEU A 542 0.86 14.87 -8.65
CA LEU A 542 0.20 13.78 -7.94
C LEU A 542 -0.91 13.12 -8.79
N MET A 543 -1.71 13.93 -9.53
CA MET A 543 -2.74 13.43 -10.44
C MET A 543 -2.18 12.65 -11.64
N SER A 544 -0.88 12.56 -11.81
CA SER A 544 -0.21 11.71 -12.80
C SER A 544 0.27 10.39 -12.20
N SER A 545 0.11 10.17 -10.89
CA SER A 545 0.68 9.00 -10.21
C SER A 545 0.00 7.68 -10.60
N ALA A 546 -1.27 7.69 -10.97
CA ALA A 546 -1.95 6.51 -11.49
C ALA A 546 -1.31 5.99 -12.79
N GLU A 547 -0.92 6.91 -13.71
CA GLU A 547 -0.19 6.54 -14.92
C GLU A 547 1.19 5.97 -14.60
N MET A 548 1.93 6.60 -13.68
CA MET A 548 3.26 6.12 -13.30
C MET A 548 3.21 4.76 -12.61
N PHE A 549 2.19 4.50 -11.81
CA PHE A 549 1.97 3.18 -11.20
C PHE A 549 1.67 2.11 -12.28
N ALA A 550 0.82 2.43 -13.26
CA ALA A 550 0.55 1.54 -14.37
C ALA A 550 1.83 1.21 -15.15
N GLN A 551 2.67 2.22 -15.47
CA GLN A 551 3.94 2.02 -16.15
C GLN A 551 4.94 1.22 -15.32
N THR A 552 4.97 1.42 -13.99
CA THR A 552 5.80 0.64 -13.07
C THR A 552 5.41 -0.84 -13.14
N TRP A 553 4.13 -1.15 -13.07
CA TRP A 553 3.64 -2.53 -13.14
C TRP A 553 3.81 -3.15 -14.53
N GLU A 554 3.58 -2.39 -15.60
CA GLU A 554 3.88 -2.81 -16.98
C GLU A 554 5.35 -3.14 -17.17
N LYS A 555 6.25 -2.36 -16.55
CA LYS A 555 7.69 -2.65 -16.57
C LYS A 555 7.99 -3.97 -15.86
N ALA A 556 7.45 -4.21 -14.66
CA ALA A 556 7.61 -5.45 -13.92
C ALA A 556 7.18 -6.67 -14.77
N PHE A 557 6.01 -6.57 -15.42
CA PHE A 557 5.50 -7.62 -16.31
C PHE A 557 6.38 -7.83 -17.55
N ARG A 558 6.92 -6.78 -18.12
CA ARG A 558 7.78 -6.87 -19.32
C ARG A 558 9.12 -7.53 -19.05
N VAL A 559 9.73 -7.28 -17.88
CA VAL A 559 11.06 -7.80 -17.55
C VAL A 559 11.05 -9.13 -16.78
N ARG A 560 9.87 -9.63 -16.37
CA ARG A 560 9.73 -10.82 -15.53
C ARG A 560 10.37 -12.08 -16.13
N ASP A 561 10.29 -12.25 -17.46
CA ASP A 561 10.83 -13.43 -18.14
C ASP A 561 12.37 -13.41 -18.17
N ALA A 562 12.99 -12.23 -18.09
CA ALA A 562 14.44 -12.05 -18.02
C ALA A 562 15.02 -12.39 -16.63
N VAL A 563 14.18 -12.54 -15.62
CA VAL A 563 14.60 -12.85 -14.23
C VAL A 563 15.32 -14.19 -14.15
N SER A 564 14.85 -15.22 -14.89
CA SER A 564 15.41 -16.56 -14.82
C SER A 564 16.87 -16.65 -15.31
N GLY A 565 17.32 -15.73 -16.16
CA GLY A 565 18.67 -15.67 -16.70
C GLY A 565 19.56 -14.59 -16.08
N ALA A 566 19.08 -13.88 -15.08
CA ALA A 566 19.81 -12.76 -14.48
C ALA A 566 20.99 -13.24 -13.61
N PRO A 567 22.17 -12.59 -13.70
CA PRO A 567 23.36 -12.95 -12.91
C PRO A 567 23.26 -12.31 -11.50
N PHE A 568 22.40 -12.86 -10.67
CA PHE A 568 22.16 -12.29 -9.34
C PHE A 568 23.41 -12.30 -8.43
N PRO A 569 23.79 -11.14 -7.88
CA PRO A 569 24.93 -11.04 -6.98
C PRO A 569 24.61 -11.68 -5.61
N ALA A 570 25.67 -11.99 -4.85
CA ALA A 570 25.53 -12.26 -3.43
C ALA A 570 25.10 -10.97 -2.71
N CYS A 571 24.29 -11.12 -1.66
CA CYS A 571 23.96 -9.99 -0.77
C CYS A 571 25.13 -9.65 0.16
N PRO A 572 25.35 -8.36 0.50
CA PRO A 572 26.38 -7.94 1.43
C PRO A 572 26.12 -8.37 2.87
#